data_b4bed4c82369a072759646e51acb90f2
#
_entry.id   b4bed4c82369a072759646e51acb90f2
#
_cell.length_a   1.000
_cell.length_b   1.000
_cell.length_c   1.000
_cell.angle_alpha   90.00
_cell.angle_beta   90.00
_cell.angle_gamma   90.00
#
_symmetry.space_group_name_H-M   'P 1'
#
loop_
_entity.id
_entity.type
_entity.pdbx_description
1 polymer ?
#
loop_
_entity_poly.entity_id
_entity_poly.type
_entity_poly.pdbx_seq_one_letter_code
_entity_poly.pdbx_strand_id
1 'polypeptide(L)'
;ASYAGLNIPGILDQPREASSENPAPALVWVHGGPGGQSRKGYSAAIQHLVNHGYAVYQINNRGSSGYGKTFYHLDDLKHGEADLGDVVASREFLASFDWIDGDRVGIIGGSYGGYMVAAALAFEPEAFEIGINIFGVTNWLRTLKSIPPWWGAFRDSLYAELGDPATDTDRLT
;
A
#
# COMPACT_ATOMS: atom_id res chain seq x y z
N ALA A 1 -13.74 -6.38 5.95
CA ALA A 1 -13.29 -5.38 6.93
C ALA A 1 -11.82 -5.60 7.24
N SER A 2 -11.05 -4.54 7.48
CA SER A 2 -9.66 -4.62 7.91
C SER A 2 -9.55 -5.03 9.39
N TYR A 3 -8.32 -5.23 9.89
CA TYR A 3 -8.02 -5.70 11.25
C TYR A 3 -8.70 -4.89 12.38
N ALA A 4 -8.97 -3.62 12.18
CA ALA A 4 -9.64 -2.75 13.17
C ALA A 4 -11.15 -2.61 12.91
N GLY A 5 -11.77 -3.51 12.12
CA GLY A 5 -13.19 -3.43 11.76
C GLY A 5 -13.53 -2.30 10.78
N LEU A 6 -12.53 -1.57 10.27
CA LEU A 6 -12.72 -0.52 9.28
C LEU A 6 -12.91 -1.14 7.88
N ASN A 7 -13.84 -0.60 7.11
CA ASN A 7 -13.99 -0.99 5.71
C ASN A 7 -12.96 -0.27 4.86
N ILE A 8 -12.02 -1.03 4.32
CA ILE A 8 -10.96 -0.52 3.44
C ILE A 8 -11.39 -0.71 1.99
N PRO A 9 -11.52 0.38 1.21
CA PRO A 9 -11.84 0.30 -0.20
C PRO A 9 -10.68 -0.25 -1.02
N GLY A 10 -11.00 -0.80 -2.18
CA GLY A 10 -10.01 -1.26 -3.14
C GLY A 10 -10.63 -1.66 -4.47
N ILE A 11 -9.77 -1.98 -5.44
CA ILE A 11 -10.15 -2.45 -6.76
C ILE A 11 -9.47 -3.80 -6.94
N LEU A 12 -10.25 -4.85 -7.23
CA LEU A 12 -9.74 -6.18 -7.48
C LEU A 12 -9.93 -6.53 -8.96
N ASP A 13 -8.83 -6.78 -9.63
CA ASP A 13 -8.78 -7.22 -11.01
C ASP A 13 -8.54 -8.73 -11.06
N GLN A 14 -9.47 -9.48 -11.64
CA GLN A 14 -9.44 -10.93 -11.75
C GLN A 14 -8.93 -11.36 -13.14
N PRO A 15 -7.94 -12.27 -13.23
CA PRO A 15 -7.58 -12.92 -14.48
C PRO A 15 -8.74 -13.76 -15.03
N ARG A 16 -8.90 -13.77 -16.35
CA ARG A 16 -10.01 -14.50 -17.00
C ARG A 16 -10.01 -16.01 -16.73
N GLU A 17 -8.81 -16.59 -16.62
CA GLU A 17 -8.61 -18.04 -16.42
C GLU A 17 -8.65 -18.44 -14.94
N ALA A 18 -8.77 -17.47 -14.01
CA ALA A 18 -8.80 -17.76 -12.58
C ALA A 18 -10.14 -18.32 -12.15
N SER A 19 -10.11 -19.47 -11.49
CA SER A 19 -11.27 -20.19 -10.96
C SER A 19 -10.87 -21.00 -9.72
N SER A 20 -11.83 -21.61 -9.04
CA SER A 20 -11.56 -22.51 -7.92
C SER A 20 -10.74 -23.75 -8.31
N GLU A 21 -10.79 -24.15 -9.59
CA GLU A 21 -9.99 -25.27 -10.12
C GLU A 21 -8.60 -24.82 -10.57
N ASN A 22 -8.42 -23.51 -10.83
CA ASN A 22 -7.17 -22.91 -11.25
C ASN A 22 -6.95 -21.56 -10.51
N PRO A 23 -6.63 -21.59 -9.20
CA PRO A 23 -6.48 -20.39 -8.41
C PRO A 23 -5.28 -19.54 -8.86
N ALA A 24 -5.50 -18.24 -8.98
CA ALA A 24 -4.49 -17.29 -9.40
C ALA A 24 -3.60 -16.84 -8.23
N PRO A 25 -2.29 -16.65 -8.42
CA PRO A 25 -1.49 -15.86 -7.50
C PRO A 25 -1.97 -14.41 -7.49
N ALA A 26 -1.77 -13.72 -6.38
CA ALA A 26 -2.25 -12.35 -6.21
C ALA A 26 -1.13 -11.37 -5.86
N LEU A 27 -1.34 -10.11 -6.23
CA LEU A 27 -0.48 -8.99 -5.87
C LEU A 27 -1.32 -7.89 -5.21
N VAL A 28 -0.92 -7.47 -4.02
CA VAL A 28 -1.43 -6.26 -3.38
C VAL A 28 -0.66 -5.07 -3.92
N TRP A 29 -1.34 -4.19 -4.63
CA TRP A 29 -0.75 -2.97 -5.20
C TRP A 29 -1.01 -1.80 -4.28
N VAL A 30 0.06 -1.26 -3.69
CA VAL A 30 -0.01 -0.10 -2.78
C VAL A 30 0.38 1.16 -3.53
N HIS A 31 -0.52 2.16 -3.54
CA HIS A 31 -0.27 3.44 -4.20
C HIS A 31 0.73 4.32 -3.42
N GLY A 32 1.25 5.35 -4.08
CA GLY A 32 2.11 6.35 -3.48
C GLY A 32 1.34 7.48 -2.78
N GLY A 33 2.09 8.43 -2.28
CA GLY A 33 1.54 9.60 -1.62
C GLY A 33 2.36 10.05 -0.42
N PRO A 34 1.91 9.74 0.83
CA PRO A 34 1.00 8.71 1.35
C PRO A 34 -0.48 8.88 0.99
N GLY A 35 -0.99 10.10 0.96
CA GLY A 35 -2.40 10.40 0.71
C GLY A 35 -2.85 10.28 -0.76
N GLY A 36 -2.30 9.34 -1.53
CA GLY A 36 -2.74 9.03 -2.88
C GLY A 36 -4.06 8.27 -2.94
N GLN A 37 -4.38 7.71 -4.11
CA GLN A 37 -5.58 6.89 -4.32
C GLN A 37 -5.43 6.02 -5.56
N SER A 38 -5.79 4.75 -5.45
CA SER A 38 -6.06 3.89 -6.60
C SER A 38 -7.46 4.16 -7.15
N ARG A 39 -7.58 4.36 -8.46
CA ARG A 39 -8.83 4.65 -9.15
C ARG A 39 -9.06 3.69 -10.30
N LYS A 40 -10.34 3.45 -10.63
CA LYS A 40 -10.68 2.69 -11.82
C LYS A 40 -10.17 3.42 -13.05
N GLY A 41 -9.38 2.73 -13.86
CA GLY A 41 -8.82 3.29 -15.08
C GLY A 41 -7.87 2.30 -15.75
N TYR A 42 -7.40 2.64 -16.93
CA TYR A 42 -6.43 1.84 -17.65
C TYR A 42 -5.03 2.01 -17.03
N SER A 43 -4.40 0.90 -16.71
CA SER A 43 -2.99 0.82 -16.34
C SER A 43 -2.33 -0.30 -17.14
N ALA A 44 -1.35 0.04 -17.96
CA ALA A 44 -0.62 -0.95 -18.77
C ALA A 44 0.05 -2.02 -17.90
N ALA A 45 0.62 -1.63 -16.76
CA ALA A 45 1.27 -2.55 -15.83
C ALA A 45 0.27 -3.53 -15.21
N ILE A 46 -0.87 -3.03 -14.72
CA ILE A 46 -1.92 -3.90 -14.14
C ILE A 46 -2.50 -4.82 -15.20
N GLN A 47 -2.82 -4.31 -16.40
CA GLN A 47 -3.30 -5.14 -17.51
C GLN A 47 -2.29 -6.22 -17.91
N HIS A 48 -0.99 -5.89 -17.92
CA HIS A 48 0.05 -6.87 -18.16
C HIS A 48 0.03 -7.99 -17.13
N LEU A 49 0.02 -7.65 -15.84
CA LEU A 49 -0.01 -8.62 -14.74
C LEU A 49 -1.26 -9.51 -14.80
N VAL A 50 -2.43 -8.90 -14.99
CA VAL A 50 -3.71 -9.64 -15.07
C VAL A 50 -3.74 -10.58 -16.28
N ASN A 51 -3.23 -10.13 -17.43
CA ASN A 51 -3.12 -10.97 -18.63
C ASN A 51 -2.12 -12.13 -18.49
N HIS A 52 -1.19 -12.03 -17.52
CA HIS A 52 -0.24 -13.10 -17.17
C HIS A 52 -0.70 -13.95 -15.99
N GLY A 53 -1.98 -13.84 -15.62
CA GLY A 53 -2.60 -14.72 -14.63
C GLY A 53 -2.50 -14.28 -13.18
N TYR A 54 -2.07 -13.04 -12.90
CA TYR A 54 -2.03 -12.50 -11.54
C TYR A 54 -3.33 -11.75 -11.22
N ALA A 55 -3.95 -12.08 -10.09
CA ALA A 55 -4.94 -11.18 -9.51
C ALA A 55 -4.24 -9.92 -8.98
N VAL A 56 -4.81 -8.74 -9.18
CA VAL A 56 -4.23 -7.49 -8.67
C VAL A 56 -5.26 -6.77 -7.80
N TYR A 57 -4.94 -6.62 -6.53
CA TYR A 57 -5.74 -5.86 -5.58
C TYR A 57 -5.10 -4.50 -5.30
N GLN A 58 -5.70 -3.46 -5.85
CA GLN A 58 -5.29 -2.07 -5.66
C GLN A 58 -5.94 -1.54 -4.38
N ILE A 59 -5.25 -1.64 -3.26
CA ILE A 59 -5.77 -1.22 -1.96
C ILE A 59 -5.79 0.31 -1.84
N ASN A 60 -6.87 0.84 -1.23
CA ASN A 60 -6.93 2.21 -0.71
C ASN A 60 -6.96 2.13 0.82
N ASN A 61 -5.79 1.87 1.42
CA ASN A 61 -5.61 1.80 2.86
C ASN A 61 -6.05 3.11 3.55
N ARG A 62 -6.26 3.08 4.85
CA ARG A 62 -6.50 4.33 5.62
C ARG A 62 -5.43 5.36 5.27
N GLY A 63 -5.78 6.65 5.29
CA GLY A 63 -4.93 7.72 4.79
C GLY A 63 -5.12 8.04 3.29
N SER A 64 -5.77 7.15 2.52
CA SER A 64 -6.03 7.41 1.10
C SER A 64 -7.01 8.56 0.91
N SER A 65 -6.76 9.39 -0.12
CA SER A 65 -7.68 10.46 -0.54
C SER A 65 -8.97 9.90 -1.17
N GLY A 66 -9.99 10.75 -1.29
CA GLY A 66 -11.24 10.44 -1.98
C GLY A 66 -12.34 9.83 -1.12
N TYR A 67 -12.06 9.51 0.15
CA TYR A 67 -12.99 8.89 1.10
C TYR A 67 -13.38 9.81 2.27
N GLY A 68 -13.10 11.08 2.13
CA GLY A 68 -13.39 12.11 3.11
C GLY A 68 -12.24 12.40 4.07
N LYS A 69 -12.32 13.55 4.72
CA LYS A 69 -11.26 14.09 5.59
C LYS A 69 -10.94 13.16 6.76
N THR A 70 -11.96 12.56 7.38
CA THR A 70 -11.77 11.64 8.50
C THR A 70 -10.94 10.42 8.08
N PHE A 71 -11.25 9.81 6.94
CA PHE A 71 -10.52 8.66 6.43
C PHE A 71 -9.07 9.02 6.07
N TYR A 72 -8.87 10.20 5.47
CA TYR A 72 -7.56 10.72 5.07
C TYR A 72 -6.59 10.88 6.26
N HIS A 73 -7.10 11.25 7.43
CA HIS A 73 -6.28 11.49 8.64
C HIS A 73 -6.19 10.28 9.59
N LEU A 74 -6.61 9.08 9.17
CA LEU A 74 -6.60 7.91 10.05
C LEU A 74 -5.22 7.32 10.33
N ASP A 75 -4.25 7.66 9.51
CA ASP A 75 -2.85 7.22 9.63
C ASP A 75 -1.86 8.34 9.97
N ASP A 76 -2.33 9.56 10.17
CA ASP A 76 -1.48 10.68 10.60
C ASP A 76 -0.64 10.28 11.81
N LEU A 77 0.67 10.47 11.70
CA LEU A 77 1.68 10.09 12.69
C LEU A 77 1.69 8.60 13.08
N LYS A 78 1.14 7.72 12.23
CA LYS A 78 1.07 6.25 12.40
C LYS A 78 1.38 5.49 11.11
N HIS A 79 2.13 6.13 10.23
CA HIS A 79 2.54 5.54 8.96
C HIS A 79 3.50 4.37 9.19
N GLY A 80 3.27 3.27 8.46
CA GLY A 80 3.98 2.01 8.68
C GLY A 80 3.44 1.18 9.84
N GLU A 81 2.38 1.62 10.50
CA GLU A 81 1.68 0.93 11.58
C GLU A 81 0.21 0.68 11.19
N ALA A 82 -0.61 1.72 11.26
CA ALA A 82 -2.04 1.61 11.04
C ALA A 82 -2.42 1.29 9.58
N ASP A 83 -1.77 1.93 8.64
CA ASP A 83 -1.90 1.71 7.20
C ASP A 83 -1.26 0.39 6.76
N LEU A 84 -0.11 0.02 7.34
CA LEU A 84 0.52 -1.30 7.15
C LEU A 84 -0.41 -2.43 7.59
N GLY A 85 -1.09 -2.27 8.72
CA GLY A 85 -2.08 -3.24 9.18
C GLY A 85 -3.22 -3.49 8.17
N ASP A 86 -3.67 -2.46 7.45
CA ASP A 86 -4.65 -2.62 6.37
C ASP A 86 -4.09 -3.42 5.20
N VAL A 87 -2.83 -3.15 4.83
CA VAL A 87 -2.14 -3.84 3.74
C VAL A 87 -1.95 -5.32 4.08
N VAL A 88 -1.52 -5.64 5.30
CA VAL A 88 -1.36 -7.01 5.79
C VAL A 88 -2.71 -7.74 5.84
N ALA A 89 -3.75 -7.10 6.36
CA ALA A 89 -5.09 -7.67 6.41
C ALA A 89 -5.69 -7.96 5.02
N SER A 90 -5.18 -7.32 3.97
CA SER A 90 -5.62 -7.60 2.60
C SER A 90 -5.25 -9.00 2.11
N ARG A 91 -4.22 -9.64 2.67
CA ARG A 91 -3.88 -11.04 2.38
C ARG A 91 -5.02 -11.98 2.76
N GLU A 92 -5.55 -11.86 3.98
CA GLU A 92 -6.69 -12.68 4.42
C GLU A 92 -7.93 -12.43 3.57
N PHE A 93 -8.17 -11.18 3.20
CA PHE A 93 -9.26 -10.83 2.29
C PHE A 93 -9.08 -11.52 0.94
N LEU A 94 -7.89 -11.51 0.34
CA LEU A 94 -7.61 -12.19 -0.92
C LEU A 94 -7.74 -13.71 -0.78
N ALA A 95 -7.21 -14.30 0.27
CA ALA A 95 -7.30 -15.73 0.55
C ALA A 95 -8.74 -16.22 0.81
N SER A 96 -9.69 -15.31 1.04
CA SER A 96 -11.11 -15.66 1.19
C SER A 96 -11.82 -15.99 -0.13
N PHE A 97 -11.19 -15.73 -1.28
CA PHE A 97 -11.72 -16.08 -2.59
C PHE A 97 -11.20 -17.46 -3.02
N ASP A 98 -12.07 -18.34 -3.45
CA ASP A 98 -11.75 -19.70 -3.91
C ASP A 98 -10.92 -19.73 -5.20
N TRP A 99 -10.92 -18.65 -5.97
CA TRP A 99 -10.16 -18.47 -7.21
C TRP A 99 -8.79 -17.76 -7.01
N ILE A 100 -8.42 -17.47 -5.76
CA ILE A 100 -7.09 -16.92 -5.40
C ILE A 100 -6.31 -17.96 -4.59
N ASP A 101 -5.05 -18.16 -4.95
CA ASP A 101 -4.11 -18.95 -4.18
C ASP A 101 -3.56 -18.09 -3.01
N GLY A 102 -4.12 -18.29 -1.82
CA GLY A 102 -3.76 -17.56 -0.61
C GLY A 102 -2.32 -17.77 -0.13
N ASP A 103 -1.65 -18.83 -0.62
CA ASP A 103 -0.23 -19.09 -0.31
C ASP A 103 0.71 -18.37 -1.28
N ARG A 104 0.20 -17.79 -2.37
CA ARG A 104 0.98 -17.06 -3.37
C ARG A 104 0.51 -15.61 -3.49
N VAL A 105 0.63 -14.87 -2.40
CA VAL A 105 0.29 -13.44 -2.36
C VAL A 105 1.55 -12.61 -2.18
N GLY A 106 1.81 -11.72 -3.13
CA GLY A 106 2.91 -10.75 -3.10
C GLY A 106 2.42 -9.33 -2.88
N ILE A 107 3.38 -8.42 -2.65
CA ILE A 107 3.13 -7.00 -2.49
C ILE A 107 3.97 -6.19 -3.47
N ILE A 108 3.40 -5.16 -4.08
CA ILE A 108 4.06 -4.26 -5.02
C ILE A 108 3.67 -2.81 -4.74
N GLY A 109 4.61 -1.90 -4.82
CA GLY A 109 4.32 -0.48 -4.64
C GLY A 109 5.45 0.43 -5.05
N GLY A 110 5.10 1.66 -5.40
CA GLY A 110 6.04 2.71 -5.76
C GLY A 110 6.01 3.89 -4.78
N SER A 111 7.15 4.60 -4.63
CA SER A 111 7.26 5.75 -3.74
C SER A 111 6.87 5.39 -2.30
N TYR A 112 5.82 6.01 -1.74
CA TYR A 112 5.26 5.61 -0.44
C TYR A 112 4.80 4.13 -0.44
N GLY A 113 4.16 3.66 -1.50
CA GLY A 113 3.82 2.24 -1.64
C GLY A 113 5.05 1.32 -1.62
N GLY A 114 6.20 1.79 -2.11
CA GLY A 114 7.48 1.08 -2.00
C GLY A 114 8.01 1.05 -0.56
N TYR A 115 7.80 2.11 0.23
CA TYR A 115 8.05 2.07 1.67
C TYR A 115 7.17 1.00 2.34
N MET A 116 5.89 0.93 2.00
CA MET A 116 4.97 -0.09 2.54
C MET A 116 5.43 -1.52 2.20
N VAL A 117 5.97 -1.73 0.99
CA VAL A 117 6.61 -3.02 0.62
C VAL A 117 7.77 -3.34 1.54
N ALA A 118 8.68 -2.38 1.75
CA ALA A 118 9.84 -2.58 2.63
C ALA A 118 9.42 -2.82 4.08
N ALA A 119 8.44 -2.06 4.58
CA ALA A 119 7.89 -2.20 5.92
C ALA A 119 7.20 -3.56 6.12
N ALA A 120 6.40 -4.01 5.14
CA ALA A 120 5.75 -5.32 5.20
C ALA A 120 6.79 -6.45 5.30
N LEU A 121 7.81 -6.44 4.46
CA LEU A 121 8.85 -7.48 4.48
C LEU A 121 9.73 -7.44 5.74
N ALA A 122 9.91 -6.26 6.35
CA ALA A 122 10.74 -6.10 7.55
C ALA A 122 9.99 -6.41 8.85
N PHE A 123 8.75 -5.98 8.97
CA PHE A 123 7.97 -6.05 10.21
C PHE A 123 6.93 -7.16 10.22
N GLU A 124 6.49 -7.61 9.04
CA GLU A 124 5.48 -8.68 8.85
C GLU A 124 5.99 -9.71 7.80
N PRO A 125 7.15 -10.34 8.04
CA PRO A 125 7.86 -11.15 7.04
C PRO A 125 7.07 -12.36 6.54
N GLU A 126 6.08 -12.83 7.31
CA GLU A 126 5.22 -13.95 6.95
C GLU A 126 3.98 -13.52 6.14
N ALA A 127 3.76 -12.20 5.96
CA ALA A 127 2.55 -11.71 5.32
C ALA A 127 2.55 -11.89 3.80
N PHE A 128 3.72 -11.82 3.16
CA PHE A 128 3.83 -11.86 1.71
C PHE A 128 5.01 -12.71 1.24
N GLU A 129 4.80 -13.49 0.18
CA GLU A 129 5.83 -14.35 -0.41
C GLU A 129 6.92 -13.57 -1.14
N ILE A 130 6.57 -12.42 -1.71
CA ILE A 130 7.47 -11.56 -2.48
C ILE A 130 7.07 -10.10 -2.37
N GLY A 131 8.08 -9.22 -2.37
CA GLY A 131 7.88 -7.77 -2.44
C GLY A 131 8.59 -7.14 -3.63
N ILE A 132 7.88 -6.31 -4.37
CA ILE A 132 8.41 -5.53 -5.49
C ILE A 132 8.41 -4.06 -5.09
N ASN A 133 9.57 -3.58 -4.67
CA ASN A 133 9.77 -2.19 -4.27
C ASN A 133 10.21 -1.35 -5.48
N ILE A 134 9.38 -0.38 -5.86
CA ILE A 134 9.65 0.54 -6.96
C ILE A 134 10.03 1.91 -6.38
N PHE A 135 11.33 2.21 -6.30
CA PHE A 135 11.90 3.46 -5.75
C PHE A 135 11.24 3.92 -4.43
N GLY A 136 11.01 2.97 -3.52
CA GLY A 136 10.40 3.26 -2.22
C GLY A 136 11.32 4.00 -1.27
N VAL A 137 10.70 4.74 -0.36
CA VAL A 137 11.41 5.38 0.75
C VAL A 137 11.84 4.32 1.76
N THR A 138 13.10 4.32 2.17
CA THR A 138 13.66 3.37 3.15
C THR A 138 14.23 4.06 4.39
N ASN A 139 14.22 5.40 4.41
CA ASN A 139 14.64 6.21 5.56
C ASN A 139 13.89 7.55 5.52
N TRP A 140 12.91 7.71 6.38
CA TRP A 140 12.06 8.90 6.41
C TRP A 140 12.82 10.14 6.84
N LEU A 141 13.66 10.05 7.86
CA LEU A 141 14.44 11.18 8.35
C LEU A 141 15.30 11.80 7.24
N ARG A 142 16.02 10.96 6.49
CA ARG A 142 16.84 11.38 5.35
C ARG A 142 15.98 11.98 4.25
N THR A 143 14.88 11.32 3.91
CA THR A 143 13.99 11.75 2.83
C THR A 143 13.38 13.10 3.12
N LEU A 144 12.81 13.31 4.31
CA LEU A 144 12.18 14.57 4.70
C LEU A 144 13.19 15.73 4.78
N LYS A 145 14.42 15.47 5.24
CA LYS A 145 15.50 16.46 5.23
C LYS A 145 15.99 16.83 3.83
N SER A 146 15.78 15.98 2.84
CA SER A 146 16.23 16.19 1.45
C SER A 146 15.15 16.75 0.52
N ILE A 147 13.96 17.06 1.04
CA ILE A 147 12.88 17.64 0.24
C ILE A 147 13.32 18.98 -0.37
N PRO A 148 13.17 19.14 -1.70
CA PRO A 148 13.57 20.38 -2.36
C PRO A 148 12.74 21.58 -1.90
N PRO A 149 13.32 22.79 -1.81
CA PRO A 149 12.59 23.99 -1.37
C PRO A 149 11.32 24.31 -2.17
N TRP A 150 11.31 23.93 -3.46
CA TRP A 150 10.15 24.21 -4.34
C TRP A 150 8.93 23.30 -4.11
N TRP A 151 9.03 22.29 -3.23
CA TRP A 151 7.88 21.48 -2.84
C TRP A 151 6.93 22.24 -1.89
N GLY A 152 7.38 23.30 -1.21
CA GLY A 152 6.54 24.25 -0.45
C GLY A 152 5.44 23.56 0.38
N ALA A 153 4.17 23.83 0.03
CA ALA A 153 3.01 23.31 0.74
C ALA A 153 2.94 21.78 0.78
N PHE A 154 3.50 21.07 -0.20
CA PHE A 154 3.54 19.61 -0.17
C PHE A 154 4.51 19.08 0.90
N ARG A 155 5.64 19.74 1.10
CA ARG A 155 6.55 19.43 2.23
C ARG A 155 5.85 19.64 3.58
N ASP A 156 5.12 20.74 3.73
CA ASP A 156 4.43 21.05 4.98
C ASP A 156 3.33 20.02 5.28
N SER A 157 2.64 19.54 4.24
CA SER A 157 1.69 18.42 4.34
C SER A 157 2.38 17.12 4.78
N LEU A 158 3.52 16.77 4.17
CA LEU A 158 4.29 15.58 4.55
C LEU A 158 4.77 15.65 6.01
N TYR A 159 5.19 16.81 6.47
CA TYR A 159 5.60 17.01 7.87
C TYR A 159 4.41 16.86 8.84
N ALA A 160 3.24 17.34 8.45
CA ALA A 160 2.02 17.17 9.25
C ALA A 160 1.56 15.71 9.34
N GLU A 161 1.69 14.96 8.25
CA GLU A 161 1.27 13.55 8.16
C GLU A 161 2.31 12.59 8.79
N LEU A 162 3.59 12.73 8.45
CA LEU A 162 4.65 11.79 8.81
C LEU A 162 5.40 12.20 10.09
N GLY A 163 5.54 13.48 10.34
CA GLY A 163 6.32 14.08 11.42
C GLY A 163 7.39 15.05 10.91
N ASP A 164 7.77 16.01 11.77
CA ASP A 164 8.81 16.99 11.47
C ASP A 164 10.19 16.39 11.76
N PRO A 165 11.14 16.35 10.79
CA PRO A 165 12.48 15.81 10.99
C PRO A 165 13.32 16.59 12.00
N ALA A 166 12.87 17.78 12.46
CA ALA A 166 13.53 18.55 13.51
C ALA A 166 13.09 18.13 14.92
N THR A 167 11.86 17.64 15.09
CA THR A 167 11.26 17.33 16.40
C THR A 167 10.91 15.86 16.59
N ASP A 168 10.63 15.13 15.50
CA ASP A 168 10.10 13.76 15.53
C ASP A 168 11.13 12.71 15.06
N THR A 169 12.41 12.93 15.35
CA THR A 169 13.51 12.08 14.89
C THR A 169 13.32 10.61 15.26
N ASP A 170 12.89 10.33 16.50
CA ASP A 170 12.74 8.97 17.01
C ASP A 170 11.63 8.17 16.28
N ARG A 171 10.62 8.88 15.79
CA ARG A 171 9.55 8.28 14.97
C ARG A 171 10.00 7.98 13.54
N LEU A 172 10.90 8.81 13.00
CA LEU A 172 11.31 8.81 11.60
C LEU A 172 12.53 7.91 11.32
N THR A 173 13.10 7.32 12.37
CA THR A 173 14.21 6.36 12.32
C THR A 173 13.76 4.96 12.55
#